data_90f81fbae698d68ecd4f675b9acc0988
#
_entry.id   90f81fbae698d68ecd4f675b9acc0988
#
_cell.length_a   1.000
_cell.length_b   1.000
_cell.length_c   1.000
_cell.angle_alpha   90.00
_cell.angle_beta   90.00
_cell.angle_gamma   90.00
#
_symmetry.space_group_name_H-M   'P 1'
#
loop_
_entity.id
_entity.type
_entity.pdbx_description
1 polymer ?
#
loop_
_entity_poly.entity_id
_entity_poly.type
_entity_poly.pdbx_seq_one_letter_code
_entity_poly.pdbx_strand_id
1 'polypeptide(L)'
;MKNRLFLILATLTFGFGHSQSTIDKVLSEIAKNNKTIQANIQYWNAQKVQYKTGNSLYNPTVEYDYLKGSPANAGNQTDIIVTQSFDFPTVYGKKNELAKQLSTQADLQLKATNQELLLEAKKICIELVYRNKLQVPLTKRKEATEKWLANFNKKLSSGDGTILDVNKAEIQLLEIKKQFQDNASVIVKLNEKLTSLNGGTAINLVDVVYFDVPVIPNFETLEKEIEAQDYIRKTLEQE
;
A
#
# COMPACT_ATOMS: atom_id res chain seq x y z
N MET A 1 64.54 22.28 10.03
CA MET A 1 63.57 22.74 9.06
C MET A 1 63.15 21.57 8.22
N LYS A 2 62.04 20.93 8.54
CA LYS A 2 61.47 19.78 7.76
C LYS A 2 60.01 20.09 7.53
N ASN A 3 59.68 20.51 6.31
CA ASN A 3 58.32 20.69 5.79
C ASN A 3 57.64 19.31 5.70
N ARG A 4 56.59 19.10 6.47
CA ARG A 4 55.67 17.97 6.27
C ARG A 4 54.46 18.49 5.48
N LEU A 5 54.48 18.19 4.20
CA LEU A 5 53.38 18.38 3.29
C LEU A 5 52.29 17.34 3.61
N PHE A 6 51.19 17.78 4.21
CA PHE A 6 50.03 16.93 4.46
C PHE A 6 49.17 16.90 3.17
N LEU A 7 49.30 15.81 2.46
CA LEU A 7 48.49 15.54 1.26
C LEU A 7 47.13 15.02 1.74
N ILE A 8 46.12 15.91 1.77
CA ILE A 8 44.74 15.55 2.04
C ILE A 8 44.15 14.92 0.74
N LEU A 9 44.13 13.58 0.72
CA LEU A 9 43.44 12.82 -0.30
C LEU A 9 41.93 12.88 -0.01
N ALA A 10 41.25 13.86 -0.63
CA ALA A 10 39.80 13.93 -0.62
C ALA A 10 39.26 12.81 -1.52
N THR A 11 38.91 11.67 -0.94
CA THR A 11 38.13 10.63 -1.61
C THR A 11 36.73 11.14 -1.85
N LEU A 12 36.47 11.64 -3.07
CA LEU A 12 35.11 11.87 -3.58
C LEU A 12 34.46 10.47 -3.70
N THR A 13 33.72 10.07 -2.69
CA THR A 13 32.76 8.97 -2.82
C THR A 13 31.60 9.51 -3.69
N PHE A 14 31.69 9.23 -4.99
CA PHE A 14 30.53 9.30 -5.88
C PHE A 14 29.52 8.26 -5.37
N GLY A 15 28.62 8.67 -4.47
CA GLY A 15 27.44 7.94 -4.19
C GLY A 15 26.65 7.82 -5.48
N PHE A 16 26.59 6.63 -6.06
CA PHE A 16 25.56 6.30 -7.04
C PHE A 16 24.21 6.40 -6.35
N GLY A 17 23.70 7.62 -6.26
CA GLY A 17 22.31 7.87 -5.92
C GLY A 17 21.47 7.25 -7.03
N HIS A 18 20.96 6.05 -6.79
CA HIS A 18 19.87 5.53 -7.58
C HIS A 18 18.76 6.57 -7.47
N SER A 19 18.49 7.31 -8.53
CA SER A 19 17.36 8.23 -8.58
C SER A 19 16.11 7.38 -8.37
N GLN A 20 15.61 7.40 -7.16
CA GLN A 20 14.38 6.73 -6.81
C GLN A 20 13.29 7.25 -7.73
N SER A 21 12.60 6.37 -8.45
CA SER A 21 11.56 6.80 -9.38
C SER A 21 10.49 7.57 -8.60
N THR A 22 9.84 8.53 -9.26
CA THR A 22 8.75 9.30 -8.62
C THR A 22 7.66 8.38 -8.10
N ILE A 23 7.40 7.27 -8.80
CA ILE A 23 6.44 6.24 -8.37
C ILE A 23 6.89 5.59 -7.06
N ASP A 24 8.17 5.23 -6.89
CA ASP A 24 8.66 4.61 -5.66
C ASP A 24 8.53 5.54 -4.44
N LYS A 25 8.72 6.86 -4.66
CA LYS A 25 8.45 7.86 -3.62
C LYS A 25 6.98 7.87 -3.22
N VAL A 26 6.07 7.91 -4.19
CA VAL A 26 4.62 7.84 -3.96
C VAL A 26 4.24 6.56 -3.21
N LEU A 27 4.78 5.41 -3.60
CA LEU A 27 4.51 4.14 -2.92
C LEU A 27 5.02 4.15 -1.47
N SER A 28 6.19 4.73 -1.22
CA SER A 28 6.74 4.84 0.13
C SER A 28 5.92 5.78 1.03
N GLU A 29 5.38 6.86 0.47
CA GLU A 29 4.45 7.76 1.19
C GLU A 29 3.14 7.05 1.53
N ILE A 30 2.55 6.33 0.57
CA ILE A 30 1.33 5.56 0.78
C ILE A 30 1.55 4.49 1.85
N ALA A 31 2.68 3.76 1.80
CA ALA A 31 3.02 2.75 2.81
C ALA A 31 3.05 3.33 4.24
N LYS A 32 3.44 4.60 4.36
CA LYS A 32 3.51 5.33 5.63
C LYS A 32 2.18 5.88 6.11
N ASN A 33 1.40 6.46 5.18
CA ASN A 33 0.24 7.29 5.50
C ASN A 33 -1.08 6.53 5.41
N ASN A 34 -1.10 5.37 4.75
CA ASN A 34 -2.33 4.62 4.51
C ASN A 34 -2.95 4.11 5.81
N LYS A 35 -4.19 4.52 6.05
CA LYS A 35 -4.91 4.17 7.28
C LYS A 35 -5.22 2.68 7.40
N THR A 36 -5.47 2.01 6.27
CA THR A 36 -5.73 0.57 6.25
C THR A 36 -4.48 -0.22 6.62
N ILE A 37 -3.30 0.16 6.10
CA ILE A 37 -2.03 -0.46 6.49
C ILE A 37 -1.79 -0.28 7.99
N GLN A 38 -1.99 0.93 8.52
CA GLN A 38 -1.81 1.21 9.95
C GLN A 38 -2.79 0.40 10.82
N ALA A 39 -4.04 0.31 10.41
CA ALA A 39 -5.05 -0.49 11.11
C ALA A 39 -4.71 -1.98 11.08
N ASN A 40 -4.28 -2.51 9.93
CA ASN A 40 -3.86 -3.90 9.80
C ASN A 40 -2.65 -4.24 10.69
N ILE A 41 -1.67 -3.34 10.78
CA ILE A 41 -0.52 -3.52 11.68
C ILE A 41 -1.00 -3.65 13.13
N GLN A 42 -1.90 -2.79 13.59
CA GLN A 42 -2.43 -2.84 14.95
C GLN A 42 -3.29 -4.10 15.18
N TYR A 43 -4.14 -4.46 14.23
CA TYR A 43 -4.97 -5.65 14.29
C TYR A 43 -4.12 -6.92 14.45
N TRP A 44 -3.14 -7.13 13.57
CA TRP A 44 -2.31 -8.33 13.62
C TRP A 44 -1.40 -8.36 14.85
N ASN A 45 -0.94 -7.19 15.33
CA ASN A 45 -0.21 -7.13 16.60
C ASN A 45 -1.10 -7.52 17.78
N ALA A 46 -2.35 -7.09 17.80
CA ALA A 46 -3.32 -7.51 18.82
C ALA A 46 -3.60 -9.02 18.77
N GLN A 47 -3.76 -9.58 17.56
CA GLN A 47 -3.92 -11.03 17.36
C GLN A 47 -2.72 -11.83 17.90
N LYS A 48 -1.49 -11.37 17.65
CA LYS A 48 -0.28 -12.02 18.19
C LYS A 48 -0.24 -12.02 19.72
N VAL A 49 -0.73 -10.95 20.36
CA VAL A 49 -0.89 -10.91 21.82
C VAL A 49 -1.94 -11.92 22.26
N GLN A 50 -3.08 -11.98 21.56
CA GLN A 50 -4.15 -12.92 21.86
C GLN A 50 -3.70 -14.39 21.75
N TYR A 51 -2.90 -14.74 20.74
CA TYR A 51 -2.37 -16.11 20.59
C TYR A 51 -1.51 -16.56 21.77
N LYS A 52 -0.89 -15.62 22.50
CA LYS A 52 -0.08 -15.90 23.68
C LYS A 52 -0.90 -16.00 24.97
N THR A 53 -2.12 -15.48 24.99
CA THR A 53 -2.94 -15.37 26.23
C THR A 53 -3.29 -16.76 26.81
N GLY A 54 -3.46 -17.79 25.94
CA GLY A 54 -3.74 -19.17 26.36
C GLY A 54 -2.55 -19.92 26.95
N ASN A 55 -1.35 -19.32 27.01
CA ASN A 55 -0.12 -19.93 27.52
C ASN A 55 0.20 -19.56 28.97
N SER A 56 -0.60 -18.70 29.59
CA SER A 56 -0.44 -18.34 31.01
C SER A 56 -1.04 -19.41 31.91
N LEU A 57 -0.52 -19.51 33.12
CA LEU A 57 -1.12 -20.31 34.17
C LEU A 57 -2.55 -19.81 34.47
N TYR A 58 -3.42 -20.71 34.88
CA TYR A 58 -4.73 -20.32 35.39
C TYR A 58 -4.55 -19.43 36.61
N ASN A 59 -5.45 -18.46 36.80
CA ASN A 59 -5.42 -17.63 37.99
C ASN A 59 -5.70 -18.47 39.23
N PRO A 60 -5.01 -18.24 40.35
CA PRO A 60 -5.36 -18.88 41.61
C PRO A 60 -6.73 -18.39 42.08
N THR A 61 -7.52 -19.31 42.62
CA THR A 61 -8.79 -19.01 43.27
C THR A 61 -8.56 -19.01 44.79
N VAL A 62 -9.03 -17.98 45.45
CA VAL A 62 -9.00 -17.86 46.92
C VAL A 62 -10.45 -17.84 47.39
N GLU A 63 -10.82 -18.85 48.14
CA GLU A 63 -12.14 -18.98 48.74
C GLU A 63 -12.01 -18.74 50.24
N TYR A 64 -12.96 -17.98 50.83
CA TYR A 64 -13.07 -17.75 52.24
C TYR A 64 -14.45 -18.19 52.71
N ASP A 65 -14.49 -19.25 53.51
CA ASP A 65 -15.71 -19.79 54.04
C ASP A 65 -15.77 -19.52 55.55
N TYR A 66 -16.90 -18.96 55.98
CA TYR A 66 -17.21 -18.75 57.37
C TYR A 66 -18.46 -19.56 57.74
N LEU A 67 -18.26 -20.61 58.54
CA LEU A 67 -19.32 -21.51 58.99
C LEU A 67 -19.67 -21.19 60.45
N LYS A 68 -20.92 -20.79 60.68
CA LYS A 68 -21.43 -20.54 62.02
C LYS A 68 -21.87 -21.86 62.64
N GLY A 69 -21.34 -22.17 63.80
CA GLY A 69 -21.68 -23.41 64.50
C GLY A 69 -23.14 -23.40 65.00
N SER A 70 -23.79 -24.60 64.88
CA SER A 70 -25.11 -24.86 65.37
C SER A 70 -25.12 -26.25 66.06
N PRO A 71 -25.54 -26.39 67.36
CA PRO A 71 -26.06 -25.33 68.25
C PRO A 71 -25.02 -24.29 68.64
N ALA A 72 -25.44 -23.16 69.27
CA ALA A 72 -24.63 -21.96 69.54
C ALA A 72 -23.28 -22.18 70.25
N ASN A 73 -23.05 -23.31 70.89
CA ASN A 73 -21.81 -23.69 71.59
C ASN A 73 -20.87 -24.53 70.74
N ALA A 74 -21.22 -24.87 69.49
CA ALA A 74 -20.37 -25.72 68.62
C ALA A 74 -19.12 -24.98 68.08
N GLY A 75 -19.01 -23.66 68.34
CA GLY A 75 -17.94 -22.82 67.80
C GLY A 75 -18.17 -22.44 66.34
N ASN A 76 -17.44 -21.47 65.85
CA ASN A 76 -17.44 -21.08 64.42
C ASN A 76 -16.18 -21.61 63.76
N GLN A 77 -16.29 -21.98 62.49
CA GLN A 77 -15.16 -22.41 61.68
C GLN A 77 -14.90 -21.41 60.53
N THR A 78 -13.65 -21.14 60.27
CA THR A 78 -13.23 -20.30 59.18
C THR A 78 -12.22 -21.08 58.32
N ASP A 79 -12.55 -21.24 57.05
CA ASP A 79 -11.69 -21.92 56.10
C ASP A 79 -11.20 -20.96 55.01
N ILE A 80 -9.92 -21.00 54.72
CA ILE A 80 -9.31 -20.26 53.63
C ILE A 80 -8.72 -21.32 52.69
N ILE A 81 -9.27 -21.40 51.48
CA ILE A 81 -8.86 -22.37 50.48
C ILE A 81 -8.19 -21.62 49.32
N VAL A 82 -6.96 -21.99 48.99
CA VAL A 82 -6.24 -21.46 47.84
C VAL A 82 -6.08 -22.62 46.85
N THR A 83 -6.72 -22.47 45.66
CA THR A 83 -6.66 -23.48 44.64
C THR A 83 -5.89 -22.96 43.42
N GLN A 84 -4.84 -23.68 42.99
CA GLN A 84 -4.10 -23.40 41.79
C GLN A 84 -4.15 -24.63 40.86
N SER A 85 -4.68 -24.44 39.64
CA SER A 85 -4.73 -25.47 38.61
C SER A 85 -3.54 -25.36 37.67
N PHE A 86 -2.99 -26.49 37.26
CA PHE A 86 -1.90 -26.60 36.29
C PHE A 86 -2.25 -27.62 35.24
N ASP A 87 -2.01 -27.25 33.95
CA ASP A 87 -2.00 -28.24 32.87
C ASP A 87 -0.70 -29.07 32.95
N PHE A 88 -0.68 -30.22 32.31
CA PHE A 88 0.55 -30.99 32.18
C PHE A 88 1.64 -30.18 31.43
N PRO A 89 2.90 -30.18 31.86
CA PRO A 89 3.95 -29.29 31.32
C PRO A 89 4.11 -29.31 29.81
N THR A 90 3.89 -30.47 29.15
CA THR A 90 3.97 -30.59 27.68
C THR A 90 2.88 -29.80 26.95
N VAL A 91 1.72 -29.56 27.61
CA VAL A 91 0.60 -28.78 27.03
C VAL A 91 1.04 -27.35 26.83
N TYR A 92 1.74 -26.75 27.81
CA TYR A 92 2.28 -25.37 27.68
C TYR A 92 3.30 -25.28 26.54
N GLY A 93 4.16 -26.30 26.38
CA GLY A 93 5.10 -26.38 25.26
C GLY A 93 4.39 -26.35 23.90
N LYS A 94 3.35 -27.18 23.75
CA LYS A 94 2.56 -27.25 22.49
C LYS A 94 1.74 -26.00 22.24
N LYS A 95 1.14 -25.40 23.28
CA LYS A 95 0.45 -24.11 23.17
C LYS A 95 1.41 -23.00 22.70
N ASN A 96 2.65 -22.96 23.24
CA ASN A 96 3.68 -22.00 22.81
C ASN A 96 4.09 -22.20 21.35
N GLU A 97 4.26 -23.44 20.92
CA GLU A 97 4.59 -23.76 19.52
C GLU A 97 3.48 -23.30 18.57
N LEU A 98 2.22 -23.60 18.90
CA LEU A 98 1.05 -23.13 18.15
C LEU A 98 0.97 -21.60 18.10
N ALA A 99 1.14 -20.92 19.24
CA ALA A 99 1.13 -19.46 19.30
C ALA A 99 2.24 -18.83 18.43
N LYS A 100 3.41 -19.48 18.35
CA LYS A 100 4.50 -19.06 17.48
C LYS A 100 4.14 -19.22 16.00
N GLN A 101 3.55 -20.34 15.60
CA GLN A 101 3.11 -20.59 14.22
C GLN A 101 2.03 -19.60 13.81
N LEU A 102 0.99 -19.40 14.62
CA LEU A 102 -0.07 -18.43 14.39
C LEU A 102 0.49 -16.98 14.29
N SER A 103 1.51 -16.65 15.09
CA SER A 103 2.16 -15.35 15.01
C SER A 103 2.92 -15.17 13.70
N THR A 104 3.56 -16.22 13.19
CA THR A 104 4.23 -16.19 11.89
C THR A 104 3.22 -16.06 10.74
N GLN A 105 2.11 -16.79 10.82
CA GLN A 105 1.00 -16.68 9.87
C GLN A 105 0.43 -15.24 9.84
N ALA A 106 0.23 -14.63 11.02
CA ALA A 106 -0.20 -13.23 11.13
C ALA A 106 0.77 -12.25 10.44
N ASP A 107 2.10 -12.48 10.56
CA ASP A 107 3.11 -11.67 9.87
C ASP A 107 3.06 -11.83 8.35
N LEU A 108 2.84 -13.05 7.86
CA LEU A 108 2.69 -13.32 6.42
C LEU A 108 1.42 -12.66 5.87
N GLN A 109 0.31 -12.78 6.59
CA GLN A 109 -0.97 -12.18 6.21
C GLN A 109 -0.88 -10.63 6.14
N LEU A 110 -0.21 -10.02 7.11
CA LEU A 110 0.05 -8.58 7.09
C LEU A 110 0.87 -8.17 5.87
N LYS A 111 1.93 -8.92 5.54
CA LYS A 111 2.76 -8.65 4.36
C LYS A 111 1.99 -8.81 3.07
N ALA A 112 1.17 -9.85 2.94
CA ALA A 112 0.33 -10.09 1.76
C ALA A 112 -0.65 -8.93 1.53
N THR A 113 -1.39 -8.53 2.55
CA THR A 113 -2.35 -7.41 2.46
C THR A 113 -1.66 -6.09 2.10
N ASN A 114 -0.50 -5.81 2.67
CA ASN A 114 0.27 -4.60 2.34
C ASN A 114 0.79 -4.64 0.90
N GLN A 115 1.23 -5.80 0.43
CA GLN A 115 1.69 -5.98 -0.95
C GLN A 115 0.56 -5.74 -1.96
N GLU A 116 -0.63 -6.27 -1.71
CA GLU A 116 -1.82 -6.05 -2.56
C GLU A 116 -2.18 -4.56 -2.66
N LEU A 117 -2.20 -3.85 -1.53
CA LEU A 117 -2.52 -2.42 -1.50
C LEU A 117 -1.48 -1.58 -2.25
N LEU A 118 -0.20 -1.88 -2.07
CA LEU A 118 0.87 -1.20 -2.79
C LEU A 118 0.87 -1.53 -4.29
N LEU A 119 0.47 -2.75 -4.67
CA LEU A 119 0.27 -3.13 -6.06
C LEU A 119 -0.87 -2.32 -6.71
N GLU A 120 -1.99 -2.14 -6.01
CA GLU A 120 -3.09 -1.28 -6.46
C GLU A 120 -2.60 0.16 -6.67
N ALA A 121 -1.89 0.73 -5.68
CA ALA A 121 -1.31 2.07 -5.80
C ALA A 121 -0.35 2.19 -7.00
N LYS A 122 0.50 1.18 -7.22
CA LYS A 122 1.42 1.14 -8.36
C LYS A 122 0.69 1.12 -9.70
N LYS A 123 -0.39 0.34 -9.83
CA LYS A 123 -1.23 0.32 -11.03
C LYS A 123 -1.84 1.69 -11.31
N ILE A 124 -2.34 2.39 -10.29
CA ILE A 124 -2.88 3.74 -10.42
C ILE A 124 -1.79 4.72 -10.88
N CYS A 125 -0.58 4.65 -10.32
CA CYS A 125 0.54 5.50 -10.74
C CYS A 125 0.90 5.30 -12.22
N ILE A 126 0.98 4.05 -12.67
CA ILE A 126 1.27 3.71 -14.07
C ILE A 126 0.16 4.24 -15.01
N GLU A 127 -1.10 4.06 -14.63
CA GLU A 127 -2.23 4.59 -15.37
C GLU A 127 -2.18 6.13 -15.45
N LEU A 128 -1.81 6.83 -14.36
CA LEU A 128 -1.64 8.28 -14.36
C LEU A 128 -0.55 8.74 -15.32
N VAL A 129 0.60 8.08 -15.33
CA VAL A 129 1.67 8.40 -16.30
C VAL A 129 1.16 8.23 -17.72
N TYR A 130 0.41 7.16 -18.01
CA TYR A 130 -0.21 6.96 -19.32
C TYR A 130 -1.18 8.10 -19.67
N ARG A 131 -2.07 8.47 -18.76
CA ARG A 131 -3.08 9.51 -18.97
C ARG A 131 -2.46 10.90 -19.16
N ASN A 132 -1.43 11.23 -18.38
CA ASN A 132 -0.68 12.47 -18.53
C ASN A 132 0.03 12.52 -19.89
N LYS A 133 0.65 11.40 -20.30
CA LYS A 133 1.29 11.28 -21.62
C LYS A 133 0.27 11.41 -22.75
N LEU A 134 -0.92 10.83 -22.61
CA LEU A 134 -2.01 10.93 -23.59
C LEU A 134 -2.59 12.35 -23.69
N GLN A 135 -2.57 13.12 -22.60
CA GLN A 135 -3.08 14.48 -22.58
C GLN A 135 -2.31 15.39 -23.55
N VAL A 136 -1.01 15.15 -23.73
CA VAL A 136 -0.14 15.97 -24.60
C VAL A 136 -0.60 15.93 -26.06
N PRO A 137 -0.72 14.77 -26.74
CA PRO A 137 -1.22 14.73 -28.14
C PRO A 137 -2.68 15.16 -28.24
N LEU A 138 -3.55 14.91 -27.24
CA LEU A 138 -4.92 15.41 -27.25
C LEU A 138 -4.98 16.93 -27.24
N THR A 139 -4.15 17.60 -26.47
CA THR A 139 -4.00 19.07 -26.47
C THR A 139 -3.60 19.57 -27.84
N LYS A 140 -2.55 19.01 -28.43
CA LYS A 140 -2.06 19.40 -29.77
C LYS A 140 -3.14 19.19 -30.85
N ARG A 141 -3.85 18.06 -30.80
CA ARG A 141 -4.94 17.77 -31.74
C ARG A 141 -6.10 18.75 -31.61
N LYS A 142 -6.49 19.08 -30.35
CA LYS A 142 -7.52 20.09 -30.09
C LYS A 142 -7.15 21.43 -30.67
N GLU A 143 -5.95 21.95 -30.40
CA GLU A 143 -5.46 23.22 -30.93
C GLU A 143 -5.40 23.23 -32.47
N ALA A 144 -4.93 22.15 -33.09
CA ALA A 144 -4.88 22.02 -34.54
C ALA A 144 -6.29 22.04 -35.15
N THR A 145 -7.23 21.34 -34.57
CA THR A 145 -8.61 21.28 -35.05
C THR A 145 -9.33 22.63 -34.85
N GLU A 146 -9.06 23.36 -33.78
CA GLU A 146 -9.55 24.74 -33.58
C GLU A 146 -9.04 25.69 -34.67
N LYS A 147 -7.76 25.57 -35.03
CA LYS A 147 -7.19 26.33 -36.15
C LYS A 147 -7.82 25.96 -37.50
N TRP A 148 -8.09 24.69 -37.73
CA TRP A 148 -8.76 24.24 -38.97
C TRP A 148 -10.18 24.80 -39.05
N LEU A 149 -10.99 24.71 -38.00
CA LEU A 149 -12.29 25.30 -37.95
C LEU A 149 -12.25 26.80 -38.23
N ALA A 150 -11.34 27.55 -37.62
CA ALA A 150 -11.17 28.98 -37.89
C ALA A 150 -10.83 29.27 -39.38
N ASN A 151 -9.99 28.42 -40.00
CA ASN A 151 -9.65 28.56 -41.42
C ASN A 151 -10.85 28.24 -42.35
N PHE A 152 -11.64 27.19 -42.05
CA PHE A 152 -12.84 26.86 -42.83
C PHE A 152 -13.90 27.97 -42.70
N ASN A 153 -14.09 28.56 -41.52
CA ASN A 153 -14.98 29.72 -41.34
C ASN A 153 -14.54 30.94 -42.18
N LYS A 154 -13.22 31.21 -42.24
CA LYS A 154 -12.67 32.26 -43.10
C LYS A 154 -12.95 32.00 -44.59
N LYS A 155 -12.72 30.75 -45.06
CA LYS A 155 -13.01 30.38 -46.45
C LYS A 155 -14.50 30.46 -46.77
N LEU A 156 -15.37 30.07 -45.88
CA LEU A 156 -16.81 30.23 -46.05
C LEU A 156 -17.20 31.69 -46.18
N SER A 157 -16.64 32.59 -45.33
CA SER A 157 -16.97 34.00 -45.40
C SER A 157 -16.40 34.70 -46.62
N SER A 158 -15.33 34.20 -47.25
CA SER A 158 -14.79 34.70 -48.52
C SER A 158 -15.45 34.08 -49.78
N GLY A 159 -16.37 33.14 -49.60
CA GLY A 159 -17.04 32.43 -50.70
C GLY A 159 -16.25 31.27 -51.29
N ASP A 160 -15.06 30.96 -50.74
CA ASP A 160 -14.14 29.88 -51.21
C ASP A 160 -14.36 28.55 -50.49
N GLY A 161 -15.29 28.47 -49.57
CA GLY A 161 -15.57 27.30 -48.75
C GLY A 161 -17.05 26.89 -48.76
N THR A 162 -17.30 25.70 -48.22
CA THR A 162 -18.68 25.20 -48.09
C THR A 162 -19.07 25.08 -46.61
N ILE A 163 -20.38 25.24 -46.34
CA ILE A 163 -20.90 24.99 -44.96
C ILE A 163 -20.69 23.55 -44.53
N LEU A 164 -20.61 22.59 -45.47
CA LEU A 164 -20.34 21.20 -45.17
C LEU A 164 -18.96 21.01 -44.59
N ASP A 165 -17.93 21.74 -45.05
CA ASP A 165 -16.58 21.68 -44.57
C ASP A 165 -16.49 22.24 -43.13
N VAL A 166 -17.18 23.33 -42.86
CA VAL A 166 -17.31 23.91 -41.50
C VAL A 166 -17.98 22.89 -40.56
N ASN A 167 -19.12 22.33 -40.93
CA ASN A 167 -19.83 21.36 -40.10
C ASN A 167 -18.95 20.10 -39.79
N LYS A 168 -18.22 19.60 -40.80
CA LYS A 168 -17.26 18.50 -40.58
C LYS A 168 -16.18 18.87 -39.57
N ALA A 169 -15.59 20.05 -39.66
CA ALA A 169 -14.59 20.54 -38.75
C ALA A 169 -15.14 20.76 -37.31
N GLU A 170 -16.39 21.22 -37.20
CA GLU A 170 -17.08 21.34 -35.90
C GLU A 170 -17.30 19.98 -35.23
N ILE A 171 -17.80 19.00 -35.97
CA ILE A 171 -17.99 17.63 -35.46
C ILE A 171 -16.63 17.08 -34.97
N GLN A 172 -15.59 17.21 -35.79
CA GLN A 172 -14.26 16.74 -35.41
C GLN A 172 -13.73 17.46 -34.17
N LEU A 173 -13.97 18.75 -34.01
CA LEU A 173 -13.60 19.51 -32.82
C LEU A 173 -14.34 19.02 -31.57
N LEU A 174 -15.64 18.76 -31.71
CA LEU A 174 -16.45 18.21 -30.59
C LEU A 174 -15.94 16.84 -30.13
N GLU A 175 -15.58 15.97 -31.07
CA GLU A 175 -15.03 14.65 -30.75
C GLU A 175 -13.69 14.77 -30.00
N ILE A 176 -12.79 15.63 -30.49
CA ILE A 176 -11.49 15.83 -29.83
C ILE A 176 -11.66 16.50 -28.44
N LYS A 177 -12.55 17.47 -28.32
CA LYS A 177 -12.88 18.09 -27.02
C LYS A 177 -13.42 17.06 -26.03
N LYS A 178 -14.28 16.16 -26.47
CA LYS A 178 -14.79 15.07 -25.65
C LYS A 178 -13.65 14.17 -25.17
N GLN A 179 -12.79 13.68 -26.08
CA GLN A 179 -11.65 12.82 -25.72
C GLN A 179 -10.71 13.51 -24.72
N PHE A 180 -10.44 14.81 -24.91
CA PHE A 180 -9.63 15.60 -24.00
C PHE A 180 -10.25 15.69 -22.61
N GLN A 181 -11.55 15.99 -22.51
CA GLN A 181 -12.26 16.12 -21.24
C GLN A 181 -12.40 14.77 -20.53
N ASP A 182 -12.70 13.71 -21.27
CA ASP A 182 -12.79 12.35 -20.72
C ASP A 182 -11.45 11.94 -20.08
N ASN A 183 -10.34 12.19 -20.79
CA ASN A 183 -9.01 11.89 -20.27
C ASN A 183 -8.67 12.74 -19.02
N ALA A 184 -8.98 14.04 -19.04
CA ALA A 184 -8.78 14.93 -17.89
C ALA A 184 -9.60 14.48 -16.67
N SER A 185 -10.83 14.04 -16.87
CA SER A 185 -11.68 13.52 -15.81
C SER A 185 -11.12 12.24 -15.18
N VAL A 186 -10.52 11.36 -16.00
CA VAL A 186 -9.86 10.15 -15.50
C VAL A 186 -8.64 10.51 -14.65
N ILE A 187 -7.81 11.49 -15.09
CA ILE A 187 -6.66 11.98 -14.33
C ILE A 187 -7.09 12.47 -12.93
N VAL A 188 -8.17 13.26 -12.86
CA VAL A 188 -8.70 13.75 -11.57
C VAL A 188 -9.09 12.57 -10.67
N LYS A 189 -9.88 11.62 -11.18
CA LYS A 189 -10.33 10.44 -10.43
C LYS A 189 -9.16 9.58 -9.91
N LEU A 190 -8.10 9.42 -10.72
CA LEU A 190 -6.92 8.65 -10.31
C LEU A 190 -6.12 9.38 -9.22
N ASN A 191 -5.98 10.71 -9.31
CA ASN A 191 -5.36 11.49 -8.25
C ASN A 191 -6.17 11.46 -6.95
N GLU A 192 -7.49 11.50 -7.02
CA GLU A 192 -8.37 11.33 -5.84
C GLU A 192 -8.19 9.96 -5.19
N LYS A 193 -8.08 8.89 -6.00
CA LYS A 193 -7.80 7.55 -5.49
C LYS A 193 -6.44 7.48 -4.79
N LEU A 194 -5.37 8.03 -5.38
CA LEU A 194 -4.06 8.09 -4.73
C LEU A 194 -4.11 8.90 -3.43
N THR A 195 -4.81 10.03 -3.42
CA THR A 195 -5.02 10.84 -2.22
C THR A 195 -5.72 10.03 -1.13
N SER A 196 -6.76 9.28 -1.48
CA SER A 196 -7.44 8.37 -0.55
C SER A 196 -6.50 7.30 0.00
N LEU A 197 -5.72 6.64 -0.87
CA LEU A 197 -4.73 5.65 -0.47
C LEU A 197 -3.62 6.25 0.41
N ASN A 198 -3.29 7.53 0.23
CA ASN A 198 -2.30 8.27 1.03
C ASN A 198 -2.89 8.88 2.32
N GLY A 199 -3.96 8.31 2.82
CA GLY A 199 -4.57 8.74 4.08
C GLY A 199 -5.21 10.13 4.04
N GLY A 200 -5.57 10.63 2.85
CA GLY A 200 -6.16 11.96 2.61
C GLY A 200 -5.13 13.04 2.26
N THR A 201 -3.84 12.74 2.29
CA THR A 201 -2.80 13.70 1.87
C THR A 201 -2.68 13.69 0.34
N ALA A 202 -2.86 14.84 -0.29
CA ALA A 202 -2.85 14.97 -1.74
C ALA A 202 -1.51 14.54 -2.36
N ILE A 203 -1.60 13.73 -3.40
CA ILE A 203 -0.49 13.35 -4.28
C ILE A 203 -0.79 13.92 -5.66
N ASN A 204 0.19 14.58 -6.26
CA ASN A 204 0.08 15.09 -7.63
C ASN A 204 1.21 14.49 -8.47
N LEU A 205 0.90 13.41 -9.18
CA LEU A 205 1.82 12.75 -10.09
C LEU A 205 1.61 13.28 -11.51
N VAL A 206 2.52 14.14 -11.96
CA VAL A 206 2.45 14.80 -13.29
C VAL A 206 3.40 14.20 -14.33
N ASP A 207 4.08 13.12 -14.01
CA ASP A 207 5.05 12.50 -14.89
C ASP A 207 4.40 12.04 -16.20
N VAL A 208 5.12 12.23 -17.31
CA VAL A 208 4.72 11.81 -18.66
C VAL A 208 5.69 10.77 -19.27
N VAL A 209 6.72 10.41 -18.50
CA VAL A 209 7.75 9.45 -18.92
C VAL A 209 7.63 8.21 -18.05
N TYR A 210 7.59 7.05 -18.66
CA TYR A 210 7.65 5.79 -17.94
C TYR A 210 9.03 5.60 -17.33
N PHE A 211 9.08 4.95 -16.17
CA PHE A 211 10.32 4.46 -15.60
C PHE A 211 10.93 3.39 -16.53
N ASP A 212 12.25 3.24 -16.48
CA ASP A 212 12.93 2.19 -17.23
C ASP A 212 12.41 0.82 -16.77
N VAL A 213 11.90 0.06 -17.73
CA VAL A 213 11.44 -1.31 -17.44
C VAL A 213 12.68 -2.17 -17.27
N PRO A 214 12.91 -2.78 -16.11
CA PRO A 214 14.04 -3.68 -15.93
C PRO A 214 13.95 -4.83 -16.94
N VAL A 215 15.11 -5.31 -17.38
CA VAL A 215 15.18 -6.50 -18.23
C VAL A 215 14.47 -7.64 -17.48
N ILE A 216 13.48 -8.23 -18.13
CA ILE A 216 12.76 -9.36 -17.54
C ILE A 216 13.77 -10.50 -17.36
N PRO A 217 14.02 -10.97 -16.12
CA PRO A 217 14.94 -12.06 -15.87
C PRO A 217 14.45 -13.35 -16.55
N ASN A 218 15.31 -14.33 -16.69
CA ASN A 218 14.90 -15.63 -17.20
C ASN A 218 13.87 -16.29 -16.25
N PHE A 219 13.11 -17.25 -16.77
CA PHE A 219 12.01 -17.88 -16.02
C PHE A 219 12.47 -18.45 -14.67
N GLU A 220 13.60 -19.14 -14.62
CA GLU A 220 14.11 -19.76 -13.37
C GLU A 220 14.46 -18.72 -12.30
N THR A 221 15.00 -17.57 -12.68
CA THR A 221 15.31 -16.47 -11.75
C THR A 221 14.02 -15.82 -11.25
N LEU A 222 13.08 -15.56 -12.19
CA LEU A 222 11.79 -14.97 -11.86
C LEU A 222 10.97 -15.89 -10.95
N GLU A 223 10.96 -17.20 -11.19
CA GLU A 223 10.28 -18.20 -10.37
C GLU A 223 10.81 -18.17 -8.93
N LYS A 224 12.13 -18.18 -8.74
CA LYS A 224 12.76 -18.10 -7.41
C LYS A 224 12.43 -16.79 -6.68
N GLU A 225 12.43 -15.67 -7.41
CA GLU A 225 12.06 -14.37 -6.83
C GLU A 225 10.59 -14.32 -6.42
N ILE A 226 9.69 -14.86 -7.25
CA ILE A 226 8.26 -14.95 -6.95
C ILE A 226 8.06 -15.83 -5.73
N GLU A 227 8.64 -17.03 -5.70
CA GLU A 227 8.54 -17.94 -4.54
C GLU A 227 9.05 -17.32 -3.25
N ALA A 228 10.13 -16.54 -3.32
CA ALA A 228 10.68 -15.85 -2.16
C ALA A 228 9.79 -14.71 -1.63
N GLN A 229 8.97 -14.10 -2.48
CA GLN A 229 8.15 -12.90 -2.14
C GLN A 229 6.65 -13.16 -2.18
N ASP A 230 6.19 -14.35 -2.53
CA ASP A 230 4.77 -14.72 -2.53
C ASP A 230 4.31 -15.03 -1.09
N TYR A 231 3.88 -13.98 -0.41
CA TYR A 231 3.37 -14.10 0.96
C TYR A 231 2.00 -14.80 1.03
N ILE A 232 1.21 -14.77 -0.03
CA ILE A 232 -0.08 -15.47 -0.11
C ILE A 232 0.16 -16.98 -0.11
N ARG A 233 1.05 -17.46 -0.99
CA ARG A 233 1.44 -18.88 -1.04
C ARG A 233 2.02 -19.34 0.29
N LYS A 234 2.94 -18.56 0.90
CA LYS A 234 3.52 -18.90 2.21
C LYS A 234 2.50 -18.98 3.33
N THR A 235 1.42 -18.19 3.26
CA THR A 235 0.32 -18.29 4.23
C THR A 235 -0.42 -19.63 4.07
N LEU A 236 -0.71 -20.04 2.83
CA LEU A 236 -1.38 -21.32 2.53
C LEU A 236 -0.53 -22.55 2.89
N GLU A 237 0.79 -22.46 2.76
CA GLU A 237 1.72 -23.54 3.14
C GLU A 237 1.84 -23.72 4.67
N GLN A 238 1.37 -22.73 5.46
CA GLN A 238 1.37 -22.79 6.93
C GLN A 238 0.02 -23.24 7.53
N GLU A 239 -1.06 -23.28 6.76
CA GLU A 239 -2.36 -23.80 7.20
C GLU A 239 -2.40 -25.33 7.21
#